data_2401067b1e950cfa8fbb755886a44cdf
#
_entry.id   2401067b1e950cfa8fbb755886a44cdf
#
_cell.length_a   1.000
_cell.length_b   1.000
_cell.length_c   1.000
_cell.angle_alpha   90.00
_cell.angle_beta   90.00
_cell.angle_gamma   90.00
#
_symmetry.space_group_name_H-M   'P 1'
#
loop_
_entity.id
_entity.type
_entity.pdbx_description
1 polymer ?
#
loop_
_entity_poly.entity_id
_entity_poly.type
_entity_poly.pdbx_seq_one_letter_code
_entity_poly.pdbx_strand_id
1 'polypeptide(L)'
;MTLRDDLVLKFGSDRVLAHQSLFAHRKPDPTPPFHDELVALWHSPTPRVLTLAFRSGGKSTLAEEALVLIAAQRLVRNILIIGSNSDRANDRLRAIKHEFETNDDLIDLYGNLHGSVWNEGRIVLANGVCIQAFGRGAGASWCQTSRYAAGLLLLR
;
A
#
# COMPACT_ATOMS: atom_id res chain seq x y z
N MET A 1 9.75 13.84 -22.75
CA MET A 1 8.88 13.27 -21.73
C MET A 1 8.23 12.04 -22.36
N THR A 2 8.35 10.88 -21.76
CA THR A 2 7.78 9.63 -22.30
C THR A 2 6.32 9.49 -21.83
N LEU A 3 5.53 8.66 -22.54
CA LEU A 3 4.15 8.33 -22.11
C LEU A 3 4.12 7.83 -20.66
N ARG A 4 5.14 7.06 -20.26
CA ARG A 4 5.32 6.58 -18.90
C ARG A 4 5.49 7.72 -17.89
N ASP A 5 6.32 8.71 -18.21
CA ASP A 5 6.55 9.88 -17.34
C ASP A 5 5.25 10.68 -17.14
N ASP A 6 4.46 10.83 -18.20
CA ASP A 6 3.18 11.52 -18.16
C ASP A 6 2.16 10.78 -17.27
N LEU A 7 2.12 9.44 -17.36
CA LEU A 7 1.26 8.61 -16.51
C LEU A 7 1.69 8.65 -15.04
N VAL A 8 3.00 8.61 -14.76
CA VAL A 8 3.52 8.73 -13.38
C VAL A 8 3.11 10.07 -12.77
N LEU A 9 3.22 11.17 -13.51
CA LEU A 9 2.79 12.49 -13.06
C LEU A 9 1.27 12.56 -12.85
N LYS A 10 0.49 12.04 -13.80
CA LYS A 10 -0.97 12.01 -13.71
C LYS A 10 -1.45 11.20 -12.51
N PHE A 11 -0.92 10.01 -12.30
CA PHE A 11 -1.24 9.16 -11.14
C PHE A 11 -0.66 9.72 -9.84
N GLY A 12 0.37 10.54 -9.92
CA GLY A 12 0.88 11.33 -8.81
C GLY A 12 -0.09 12.40 -8.34
N SER A 13 -0.85 13.03 -9.24
CA SER A 13 -1.83 14.07 -8.95
C SER A 13 -3.25 13.52 -8.69
N ASP A 14 -3.63 12.44 -9.38
CA ASP A 14 -4.94 11.79 -9.25
C ASP A 14 -4.78 10.35 -8.73
N ARG A 15 -4.90 10.19 -7.41
CA ARG A 15 -4.74 8.91 -6.72
C ARG A 15 -5.91 7.96 -6.95
N VAL A 16 -7.11 8.50 -7.12
CA VAL A 16 -8.32 7.72 -7.40
C VAL A 16 -8.20 7.09 -8.79
N LEU A 17 -7.81 7.87 -9.78
CA LEU A 17 -7.56 7.37 -11.13
C LEU A 17 -6.46 6.30 -11.14
N ALA A 18 -5.34 6.54 -10.43
CA ALA A 18 -4.26 5.57 -10.31
C ALA A 18 -4.76 4.23 -9.74
N HIS A 19 -5.54 4.32 -8.67
CA HIS A 19 -6.10 3.16 -8.00
C HIS A 19 -7.09 2.41 -8.88
N GLN A 20 -7.98 3.12 -9.58
CA GLN A 20 -8.94 2.51 -10.50
C GLN A 20 -8.25 1.83 -11.68
N SER A 21 -7.17 2.40 -12.20
CA SER A 21 -6.44 1.87 -13.36
C SER A 21 -5.57 0.68 -12.98
N LEU A 22 -4.72 0.82 -11.95
CA LEU A 22 -3.70 -0.19 -11.61
C LEU A 22 -4.26 -1.43 -10.88
N PHE A 23 -5.44 -1.31 -10.24
CA PHE A 23 -6.07 -2.41 -9.52
C PHE A 23 -7.45 -2.78 -10.07
N ALA A 24 -7.69 -2.54 -11.36
CA ALA A 24 -8.94 -2.90 -12.02
C ALA A 24 -9.29 -4.39 -11.86
N HIS A 25 -8.28 -5.26 -11.90
CA HIS A 25 -8.41 -6.71 -11.75
C HIS A 25 -8.91 -7.17 -10.36
N ARG A 26 -8.81 -6.31 -9.34
CA ARG A 26 -9.26 -6.61 -7.96
C ARG A 26 -10.61 -5.99 -7.61
N LYS A 27 -11.17 -5.18 -8.49
CA LYS A 27 -12.36 -4.38 -8.17
C LYS A 27 -13.66 -5.08 -8.55
N PRO A 28 -14.71 -4.94 -7.71
CA PRO A 28 -16.04 -5.33 -8.12
C PRO A 28 -16.55 -4.40 -9.23
N ASP A 29 -17.42 -4.91 -10.08
CA ASP A 29 -18.12 -4.12 -11.07
C ASP A 29 -19.63 -4.09 -10.75
N PRO A 30 -20.23 -2.91 -10.45
CA PRO A 30 -19.60 -1.60 -10.33
C PRO A 30 -18.81 -1.41 -9.02
N THR A 31 -17.74 -0.60 -9.08
CA THR A 31 -17.00 -0.20 -7.88
C THR A 31 -17.87 0.72 -7.01
N PRO A 32 -18.05 0.45 -5.72
CA PRO A 32 -18.83 1.29 -4.84
C PRO A 32 -18.21 2.69 -4.70
N PRO A 33 -19.00 3.79 -4.79
CA PRO A 33 -18.48 5.17 -4.73
C PRO A 33 -17.65 5.48 -3.47
N PHE A 34 -17.98 4.87 -2.32
CA PHE A 34 -17.24 5.09 -1.08
C PHE A 34 -15.79 4.57 -1.13
N HIS A 35 -15.45 3.68 -2.06
CA HIS A 35 -14.06 3.24 -2.28
C HIS A 35 -13.19 4.40 -2.75
N ASP A 36 -13.68 5.20 -3.69
CA ASP A 36 -12.94 6.37 -4.19
C ASP A 36 -12.77 7.44 -3.11
N GLU A 37 -13.79 7.64 -2.27
CA GLU A 37 -13.71 8.53 -1.10
C GLU A 37 -12.63 8.05 -0.10
N LEU A 38 -12.57 6.74 0.17
CA LEU A 38 -11.55 6.18 1.07
C LEU A 38 -10.14 6.32 0.49
N VAL A 39 -9.96 6.05 -0.80
CA VAL A 39 -8.66 6.23 -1.47
C VAL A 39 -8.20 7.67 -1.38
N ALA A 40 -9.07 8.63 -1.70
CA ALA A 40 -8.78 10.06 -1.61
C ALA A 40 -8.40 10.46 -0.17
N LEU A 41 -9.15 9.96 0.82
CA LEU A 41 -8.90 10.24 2.23
C LEU A 41 -7.55 9.69 2.71
N TRP A 42 -7.20 8.45 2.35
CA TRP A 42 -5.95 7.83 2.78
C TRP A 42 -4.70 8.42 2.12
N HIS A 43 -4.86 9.06 0.96
CA HIS A 43 -3.79 9.80 0.29
C HIS A 43 -3.77 11.30 0.65
N SER A 44 -4.71 11.76 1.46
CA SER A 44 -4.75 13.15 1.92
C SER A 44 -3.61 13.45 2.90
N PRO A 45 -3.24 14.72 3.10
CA PRO A 45 -2.23 15.11 4.07
C PRO A 45 -2.70 14.98 5.52
N THR A 46 -3.89 14.43 5.77
CA THR A 46 -4.46 14.24 7.10
C THR A 46 -3.59 13.26 7.89
N PRO A 47 -3.01 13.66 9.03
CA PRO A 47 -1.99 12.86 9.73
C PRO A 47 -2.56 11.62 10.42
N ARG A 48 -3.87 11.58 10.65
CA ARG A 48 -4.55 10.45 11.30
C ARG A 48 -5.93 10.27 10.69
N VAL A 49 -6.19 9.08 10.17
CA VAL A 49 -7.48 8.70 9.59
C VAL A 49 -8.01 7.48 10.32
N LEU A 50 -9.24 7.57 10.84
CA LEU A 50 -9.99 6.43 11.35
C LEU A 50 -11.10 6.08 10.37
N THR A 51 -11.02 4.88 9.80
CA THR A 51 -12.03 4.39 8.85
C THR A 51 -12.94 3.39 9.53
N LEU A 52 -14.21 3.74 9.65
CA LEU A 52 -15.28 2.84 10.10
C LEU A 52 -16.15 2.46 8.90
N ALA A 53 -16.11 1.20 8.52
CA ALA A 53 -16.91 0.69 7.41
C ALA A 53 -17.50 -0.68 7.78
N PHE A 54 -18.62 -1.02 7.15
CA PHE A 54 -19.31 -2.29 7.37
C PHE A 54 -18.43 -3.50 7.01
N ARG A 55 -18.77 -4.65 7.55
CA ARG A 55 -18.08 -5.92 7.26
C ARG A 55 -18.29 -6.28 5.78
N SER A 56 -17.28 -6.86 5.16
CA SER A 56 -17.28 -7.26 3.73
C SER A 56 -17.33 -6.10 2.72
N GLY A 57 -17.16 -4.85 3.14
CA GLY A 57 -17.09 -3.68 2.25
C GLY A 57 -15.76 -3.52 1.50
N GLY A 58 -14.91 -4.55 1.43
CA GLY A 58 -13.63 -4.49 0.67
C GLY A 58 -12.54 -3.60 1.28
N LYS A 59 -12.77 -2.97 2.44
CA LYS A 59 -11.84 -1.98 3.04
C LYS A 59 -10.40 -2.49 3.24
N SER A 60 -10.22 -3.77 3.57
CA SER A 60 -8.87 -4.33 3.77
C SER A 60 -8.12 -4.50 2.45
N THR A 61 -8.80 -4.97 1.42
CA THR A 61 -8.27 -5.07 0.06
C THR A 61 -7.91 -3.69 -0.47
N LEU A 62 -8.81 -2.73 -0.31
CA LEU A 62 -8.60 -1.34 -0.71
C LEU A 62 -7.41 -0.71 0.03
N ALA A 63 -7.24 -1.02 1.33
CA ALA A 63 -6.11 -0.53 2.10
C ALA A 63 -4.77 -1.14 1.63
N GLU A 64 -4.75 -2.43 1.26
CA GLU A 64 -3.58 -3.08 0.66
C GLU A 64 -3.17 -2.37 -0.64
N GLU A 65 -4.13 -2.11 -1.52
CA GLU A 65 -3.91 -1.40 -2.79
C GLU A 65 -3.39 0.04 -2.55
N ALA A 66 -3.97 0.77 -1.59
CA ALA A 66 -3.48 2.09 -1.22
C ALA A 66 -2.03 2.05 -0.71
N LEU A 67 -1.66 1.03 0.10
CA LEU A 67 -0.29 0.85 0.57
C LEU A 67 0.68 0.53 -0.56
N VAL A 68 0.27 -0.28 -1.54
CA VAL A 68 1.08 -0.55 -2.74
C VAL A 68 1.39 0.74 -3.48
N LEU A 69 0.40 1.61 -3.72
CA LEU A 69 0.60 2.91 -4.38
C LEU A 69 1.48 3.85 -3.56
N ILE A 70 1.22 3.97 -2.25
CA ILE A 70 2.02 4.79 -1.34
C ILE A 70 3.49 4.36 -1.37
N ALA A 71 3.73 3.05 -1.39
CA ALA A 71 5.07 2.49 -1.44
C ALA A 71 5.73 2.64 -2.82
N ALA A 72 5.00 2.35 -3.92
CA ALA A 72 5.52 2.48 -5.28
C ALA A 72 5.92 3.92 -5.60
N GLN A 73 5.11 4.89 -5.19
CA GLN A 73 5.35 6.32 -5.37
C GLN A 73 6.31 6.91 -4.32
N ARG A 74 6.79 6.09 -3.39
CA ARG A 74 7.72 6.50 -2.33
C ARG A 74 7.22 7.70 -1.50
N LEU A 75 5.92 7.75 -1.20
CA LEU A 75 5.33 8.83 -0.40
C LEU A 75 5.80 8.79 1.05
N VAL A 76 6.14 7.60 1.54
CA VAL A 76 6.73 7.36 2.86
C VAL A 76 7.90 6.39 2.73
N ARG A 77 8.79 6.36 3.72
CA ARG A 77 9.94 5.45 3.72
C ARG A 77 9.69 4.17 4.51
N ASN A 78 8.81 4.23 5.49
CA ASN A 78 8.50 3.09 6.34
C ASN A 78 6.99 2.93 6.47
N ILE A 79 6.51 1.72 6.28
CA ILE A 79 5.10 1.34 6.43
C ILE A 79 5.02 0.24 7.47
N LEU A 80 4.13 0.40 8.44
CA LEU A 80 3.84 -0.61 9.45
C LEU A 80 2.42 -1.11 9.29
N ILE A 81 2.27 -2.41 9.17
CA ILE A 81 0.99 -3.12 9.15
C ILE A 81 0.83 -3.80 10.50
N ILE A 82 -0.19 -3.41 11.27
CA ILE A 82 -0.45 -4.02 12.57
C ILE A 82 -1.77 -4.78 12.49
N GLY A 83 -1.70 -6.10 12.61
CA GLY A 83 -2.85 -7.00 12.66
C GLY A 83 -3.25 -7.37 14.08
N SER A 84 -4.40 -8.02 14.23
CA SER A 84 -4.85 -8.59 15.51
C SER A 84 -3.89 -9.66 16.04
N ASN A 85 -3.20 -10.36 15.14
CA ASN A 85 -2.11 -11.28 15.38
C ASN A 85 -1.11 -11.22 14.23
N SER A 86 0.04 -11.91 14.36
CA SER A 86 1.11 -11.91 13.35
C SER A 86 0.65 -12.52 12.04
N ASP A 87 -0.14 -13.59 12.05
CA ASP A 87 -0.60 -14.27 10.83
C ASP A 87 -1.45 -13.33 9.98
N ARG A 88 -2.39 -12.60 10.62
CA ARG A 88 -3.24 -11.62 9.93
C ARG A 88 -2.43 -10.46 9.32
N ALA A 89 -1.41 -10.00 10.03
CA ALA A 89 -0.52 -8.96 9.51
C ALA A 89 0.30 -9.47 8.32
N ASN A 90 0.85 -10.69 8.44
CA ASN A 90 1.63 -11.34 7.38
C ASN A 90 0.77 -11.65 6.14
N ASP A 91 -0.50 -12.05 6.31
CA ASP A 91 -1.42 -12.24 5.19
C ASP A 91 -1.61 -10.96 4.38
N ARG A 92 -1.70 -9.79 5.04
CA ARG A 92 -1.77 -8.49 4.37
C ARG A 92 -0.48 -8.16 3.63
N LEU A 93 0.66 -8.39 4.27
CA LEU A 93 1.96 -8.19 3.61
C LEU A 93 2.13 -9.13 2.42
N ARG A 94 1.65 -10.37 2.50
CA ARG A 94 1.68 -11.33 1.39
C ARG A 94 0.84 -10.84 0.19
N ALA A 95 -0.34 -10.28 0.44
CA ALA A 95 -1.17 -9.71 -0.62
C ALA A 95 -0.49 -8.50 -1.30
N ILE A 96 0.18 -7.64 -0.53
CA ILE A 96 0.98 -6.52 -1.04
C ILE A 96 2.17 -7.01 -1.87
N LYS A 97 2.89 -8.03 -1.39
CA LYS A 97 4.00 -8.65 -2.14
C LYS A 97 3.54 -9.19 -3.48
N HIS A 98 2.40 -9.87 -3.48
CA HIS A 98 1.81 -10.43 -4.69
C HIS A 98 1.56 -9.36 -5.76
N GLU A 99 1.05 -8.19 -5.39
CA GLU A 99 0.88 -7.08 -6.34
C GLU A 99 2.21 -6.60 -6.92
N PHE A 100 3.26 -6.47 -6.13
CA PHE A 100 4.59 -6.10 -6.62
C PHE A 100 5.23 -7.16 -7.53
N GLU A 101 4.83 -8.42 -7.41
CA GLU A 101 5.35 -9.55 -8.16
C GLU A 101 4.58 -9.82 -9.46
N THR A 102 3.28 -9.52 -9.51
CA THR A 102 2.37 -10.00 -10.57
C THR A 102 1.55 -8.94 -11.26
N ASN A 103 1.52 -7.71 -10.75
CA ASN A 103 0.77 -6.64 -11.39
C ASN A 103 1.62 -5.99 -12.49
N ASP A 104 1.40 -6.41 -13.73
CA ASP A 104 2.17 -5.95 -14.89
C ASP A 104 2.07 -4.43 -15.10
N ASP A 105 0.87 -3.86 -14.94
CA ASP A 105 0.67 -2.40 -15.07
C ASP A 105 1.48 -1.61 -14.04
N LEU A 106 1.59 -2.13 -12.82
CA LEU A 106 2.39 -1.54 -11.75
C LEU A 106 3.89 -1.64 -12.07
N ILE A 107 4.33 -2.82 -12.57
CA ILE A 107 5.72 -3.09 -12.95
C ILE A 107 6.13 -2.24 -14.16
N ASP A 108 5.27 -2.12 -15.15
CA ASP A 108 5.52 -1.31 -16.34
C ASP A 108 5.65 0.17 -15.98
N LEU A 109 4.85 0.65 -15.03
CA LEU A 109 4.84 2.05 -14.64
C LEU A 109 5.98 2.44 -13.69
N TYR A 110 6.20 1.65 -12.63
CA TYR A 110 7.18 1.97 -11.57
C TYR A 110 8.47 1.17 -11.64
N GLY A 111 8.54 0.18 -12.53
CA GLY A 111 9.64 -0.77 -12.64
C GLY A 111 9.51 -1.92 -11.64
N ASN A 112 10.41 -2.89 -11.75
CA ASN A 112 10.46 -3.99 -10.78
C ASN A 112 10.94 -3.46 -9.43
N LEU A 113 10.03 -3.44 -8.46
CA LEU A 113 10.27 -2.95 -7.10
C LEU A 113 10.69 -4.05 -6.12
N HIS A 114 10.91 -5.28 -6.59
CA HIS A 114 11.43 -6.36 -5.74
C HIS A 114 12.84 -6.02 -5.23
N GLY A 115 12.99 -5.92 -3.92
CA GLY A 115 14.27 -5.55 -3.30
C GLY A 115 15.01 -6.73 -2.69
N SER A 116 16.10 -6.43 -1.97
CA SER A 116 17.00 -7.44 -1.40
C SER A 116 16.45 -8.15 -0.18
N VAL A 117 15.48 -7.57 0.52
CA VAL A 117 14.80 -8.16 1.68
C VAL A 117 13.36 -8.45 1.31
N TRP A 118 13.00 -9.74 1.31
CA TRP A 118 11.68 -10.21 0.87
C TRP A 118 11.16 -11.34 1.76
N ASN A 119 11.13 -11.08 3.08
CA ASN A 119 10.77 -12.06 4.09
C ASN A 119 9.27 -12.06 4.38
N GLU A 120 8.80 -13.03 5.20
CA GLU A 120 7.39 -13.16 5.55
C GLU A 120 6.83 -11.93 6.27
N GLY A 121 7.58 -11.38 7.24
CA GLY A 121 7.14 -10.23 8.05
C GLY A 121 7.73 -8.88 7.63
N ARG A 122 8.62 -8.85 6.61
CA ARG A 122 9.32 -7.64 6.20
C ARG A 122 9.75 -7.69 4.75
N ILE A 123 9.53 -6.59 4.04
CA ILE A 123 10.11 -6.37 2.71
C ILE A 123 10.76 -5.00 2.64
N VAL A 124 11.79 -4.90 1.79
CA VAL A 124 12.41 -3.63 1.42
C VAL A 124 12.38 -3.55 -0.09
N LEU A 125 11.64 -2.58 -0.61
CA LEU A 125 11.51 -2.37 -2.05
C LEU A 125 12.81 -1.81 -2.65
N ALA A 126 13.01 -2.00 -3.96
CA ALA A 126 14.17 -1.47 -4.69
C ALA A 126 14.27 0.06 -4.61
N ASN A 127 13.14 0.77 -4.43
CA ASN A 127 13.12 2.22 -4.21
C ASN A 127 13.46 2.63 -2.76
N GLY A 128 13.77 1.67 -1.88
CA GLY A 128 14.19 1.89 -0.49
C GLY A 128 13.04 1.99 0.53
N VAL A 129 11.80 1.79 0.13
CA VAL A 129 10.66 1.74 1.07
C VAL A 129 10.67 0.41 1.82
N CYS A 130 10.55 0.49 3.15
CA CYS A 130 10.45 -0.69 4.03
C CYS A 130 9.00 -0.87 4.48
N ILE A 131 8.47 -2.09 4.32
CA ILE A 131 7.14 -2.48 4.81
C ILE A 131 7.31 -3.62 5.81
N GLN A 132 6.73 -3.48 7.01
CA GLN A 132 6.80 -4.47 8.07
C GLN A 132 5.42 -4.81 8.62
N ALA A 133 5.23 -6.10 8.91
CA ALA A 133 4.00 -6.63 9.49
C ALA A 133 4.24 -7.09 10.93
N PHE A 134 3.33 -6.68 11.84
CA PHE A 134 3.38 -7.04 13.26
C PHE A 134 2.02 -7.49 13.77
N GLY A 135 2.01 -8.50 14.61
CA GLY A 135 0.87 -8.83 15.46
C GLY A 135 0.78 -7.92 16.67
N ARG A 136 -0.42 -7.77 17.22
CA ARG A 136 -0.64 -7.07 18.49
C ARG A 136 0.22 -7.73 19.59
N GLY A 137 1.00 -6.93 20.31
CA GLY A 137 1.87 -7.40 21.41
C GLY A 137 3.24 -7.89 20.98
N ALA A 138 3.55 -7.98 19.70
CA ALA A 138 4.91 -8.22 19.23
C ALA A 138 5.75 -6.94 19.44
N GLY A 139 6.93 -7.08 20.08
CA GLY A 139 7.87 -5.99 20.20
C GLY A 139 8.36 -5.56 18.81
N ALA A 140 8.03 -4.34 18.40
CA ALA A 140 8.45 -3.81 17.12
C ALA A 140 9.92 -3.38 17.17
N SER A 141 10.82 -4.18 16.59
CA SER A 141 12.15 -3.70 16.27
C SER A 141 12.08 -2.89 14.98
N TRP A 142 12.25 -1.58 15.10
CA TRP A 142 12.16 -0.64 13.97
C TRP A 142 13.22 -0.92 12.90
N CYS A 143 12.83 -0.75 11.64
CA CYS A 143 13.80 -0.66 10.56
C CYS A 143 14.68 0.57 10.79
N GLN A 144 15.92 0.38 11.23
CA GLN A 144 16.85 1.47 11.61
C GLN A 144 17.36 2.27 10.41
N THR A 145 16.68 2.29 9.30
CA THR A 145 17.10 3.05 8.12
C THR A 145 16.31 4.34 8.04
N SER A 146 16.74 5.34 8.81
CA SER A 146 16.35 6.76 8.65
C SER A 146 15.27 7.33 9.58
N ARG A 147 15.58 8.49 10.13
CA ARG A 147 14.80 9.36 11.04
C ARG A 147 13.60 10.08 10.37
N TYR A 148 12.92 9.48 9.35
CA TYR A 148 11.85 10.16 8.61
C TYR A 148 10.52 9.39 8.67
N ALA A 149 9.44 10.16 8.69
CA ALA A 149 8.04 9.80 8.81
C ALA A 149 7.66 8.35 8.53
N ALA A 150 7.14 7.64 9.54
CA ALA A 150 6.50 6.34 9.40
C ALA A 150 5.00 6.55 9.15
N GLY A 151 4.48 6.00 8.05
CA GLY A 151 3.04 5.82 7.88
C GLY A 151 2.60 4.61 8.72
N LEU A 152 1.67 4.82 9.66
CA LEU A 152 1.10 3.75 10.49
C LEU A 152 -0.28 3.40 9.97
N LEU A 153 -0.48 2.16 9.51
CA LEU A 153 -1.80 1.63 9.21
C LEU A 153 -2.19 0.55 10.22
N LEU A 154 -3.23 0.80 11.00
CA LEU A 154 -3.87 -0.17 11.88
C LEU A 154 -5.02 -0.84 11.14
N LEU A 155 -4.88 -2.14 10.81
CA LEU A 155 -5.97 -2.97 10.30
C LEU A 155 -6.51 -3.86 11.44
N ARG A 156 -7.75 -3.62 11.86
CA ARG A 156 -8.47 -4.51 12.77
C ARG A 156 -9.31 -5.51 12.00
#